data_fe10c9b792fb33f7526dd61248429b77
#
_entry.id   fe10c9b792fb33f7526dd61248429b77
#
_cell.length_a   1.000
_cell.length_b   1.000
_cell.length_c   1.000
_cell.angle_alpha   90.00
_cell.angle_beta   90.00
_cell.angle_gamma   90.00
#
_symmetry.space_group_name_H-M   'P 1'
#
loop_
_entity.id
_entity.type
_entity.pdbx_description
1 polymer ?
#
loop_
_entity_poly.entity_id
_entity_poly.type
_entity_poly.pdbx_seq_one_letter_code
_entity_poly.pdbx_strand_id
1 'polypeptide(L)'
;MTRNVLLVFSTLALATGNLSAQAPSADDVVAKMIERDHERQAALEGYTAGRHYVLENENYRKHAEMLVRMKCLKNGAKEFEVVSSAGWGGARKHVFPRLLSAETDASQPGSHERSRIIPANYSFEMLGAETVNQREAYVIAVTPKTANKYLMQGRIWVDAEEYAIVRIEGQPAKNPSFWIKRVHFVHTYTKQGPFWLPLSDNSVTDVRIFGSTELKIEYFGYLPNATAAALSESGQRSTP
;
A
#
# COMPACT_ATOMS: atom_id res chain seq x y z
N MET A 1 -48.06 4.20 72.29
CA MET A 1 -48.40 4.53 70.91
C MET A 1 -47.08 4.85 70.19
N THR A 2 -46.51 3.84 69.58
CA THR A 2 -45.21 3.92 68.83
C THR A 2 -45.51 3.74 67.34
N ARG A 3 -45.28 4.83 66.60
CA ARG A 3 -45.48 4.86 65.12
C ARG A 3 -44.20 4.42 64.40
N ASN A 4 -44.20 3.23 63.82
CA ASN A 4 -43.12 2.77 62.90
C ASN A 4 -43.21 3.49 61.56
N VAL A 5 -42.13 4.21 61.21
CA VAL A 5 -41.94 4.80 59.88
C VAL A 5 -41.10 3.82 59.06
N LEU A 6 -41.72 3.24 58.03
CA LEU A 6 -41.06 2.35 57.07
C LEU A 6 -40.39 3.22 55.99
N LEU A 7 -39.06 3.24 55.97
CA LEU A 7 -38.28 3.89 54.91
C LEU A 7 -38.09 2.88 53.75
N VAL A 8 -38.72 3.16 52.62
CA VAL A 8 -38.53 2.39 51.35
C VAL A 8 -37.33 2.97 50.60
N PHE A 9 -36.22 2.26 50.59
CA PHE A 9 -35.08 2.60 49.72
C PHE A 9 -35.37 2.05 48.32
N SER A 10 -35.65 2.97 47.37
CA SER A 10 -35.74 2.66 45.95
C SER A 10 -34.33 2.65 45.35
N THR A 11 -33.76 1.50 45.09
CA THR A 11 -32.49 1.34 44.38
C THR A 11 -32.71 1.54 42.89
N LEU A 12 -32.30 2.68 42.36
CA LEU A 12 -32.23 2.97 40.93
C LEU A 12 -31.02 2.26 40.35
N ALA A 13 -31.24 1.13 39.69
CA ALA A 13 -30.19 0.42 38.92
C ALA A 13 -29.89 1.19 37.63
N LEU A 14 -28.76 1.90 37.60
CA LEU A 14 -28.21 2.45 36.39
C LEU A 14 -27.67 1.29 35.50
N ALA A 15 -28.43 0.91 34.47
CA ALA A 15 -27.96 0.02 33.43
C ALA A 15 -26.92 0.80 32.57
N THR A 16 -25.63 0.62 32.86
CA THR A 16 -24.55 1.04 31.98
C THR A 16 -24.57 0.13 30.77
N GLY A 17 -25.29 0.55 29.72
CA GLY A 17 -25.22 -0.08 28.41
C GLY A 17 -23.80 0.10 27.87
N ASN A 18 -23.00 -0.96 27.86
CA ASN A 18 -21.78 -1.00 27.07
C ASN A 18 -22.18 -0.84 25.60
N LEU A 19 -22.04 0.38 25.07
CA LEU A 19 -21.97 0.56 23.61
C LEU A 19 -20.66 -0.10 23.16
N SER A 20 -20.75 -1.38 22.82
CA SER A 20 -19.70 -2.06 22.07
C SER A 20 -19.65 -1.35 20.72
N ALA A 21 -18.67 -0.49 20.48
CA ALA A 21 -18.44 0.08 19.15
C ALA A 21 -18.23 -1.09 18.20
N GLN A 22 -19.19 -1.32 17.33
CA GLN A 22 -19.11 -2.40 16.34
C GLN A 22 -17.91 -2.10 15.44
N ALA A 23 -17.01 -3.07 15.28
CA ALA A 23 -15.88 -2.94 14.39
C ALA A 23 -16.39 -2.56 12.98
N PRO A 24 -15.71 -1.63 12.28
CA PRO A 24 -16.16 -1.17 10.97
C PRO A 24 -16.18 -2.32 9.97
N SER A 25 -17.11 -2.30 9.03
CA SER A 25 -17.12 -3.28 7.94
C SER A 25 -15.96 -3.02 6.96
N ALA A 26 -15.57 -4.04 6.18
CA ALA A 26 -14.55 -3.88 5.14
C ALA A 26 -14.94 -2.78 4.12
N ASP A 27 -16.20 -2.73 3.74
CA ASP A 27 -16.70 -1.75 2.78
C ASP A 27 -16.65 -0.31 3.34
N ASP A 28 -16.94 -0.10 4.63
CA ASP A 28 -16.82 1.21 5.27
C ASP A 28 -15.36 1.68 5.32
N VAL A 29 -14.43 0.78 5.68
CA VAL A 29 -12.99 1.08 5.70
C VAL A 29 -12.49 1.41 4.30
N VAL A 30 -12.89 0.63 3.30
CA VAL A 30 -12.50 0.86 1.90
C VAL A 30 -13.09 2.17 1.35
N ALA A 31 -14.33 2.50 1.69
CA ALA A 31 -14.92 3.77 1.28
C ALA A 31 -14.14 4.97 1.83
N LYS A 32 -13.80 4.96 3.12
CA LYS A 32 -12.97 5.99 3.75
C LYS A 32 -11.54 6.02 3.18
N MET A 33 -10.96 4.86 2.92
CA MET A 33 -9.64 4.75 2.30
C MET A 33 -9.62 5.46 0.94
N ILE A 34 -10.63 5.23 0.10
CA ILE A 34 -10.75 5.86 -1.23
C ILE A 34 -10.92 7.38 -1.10
N GLU A 35 -11.77 7.84 -0.18
CA GLU A 35 -11.98 9.27 0.09
C GLU A 35 -10.68 9.96 0.50
N ARG A 36 -9.99 9.41 1.51
CA ARG A 36 -8.72 9.93 2.01
C ARG A 36 -7.58 9.87 0.99
N ASP A 37 -7.56 8.83 0.17
CA ASP A 37 -6.59 8.72 -0.92
C ASP A 37 -6.81 9.81 -1.97
N HIS A 38 -8.06 10.07 -2.34
CA HIS A 38 -8.41 11.16 -3.26
C HIS A 38 -7.99 12.53 -2.71
N GLU A 39 -8.22 12.81 -1.41
CA GLU A 39 -7.78 14.06 -0.76
C GLU A 39 -6.26 14.22 -0.81
N ARG A 40 -5.51 13.15 -0.45
CA ARG A 40 -4.05 13.14 -0.48
C ARG A 40 -3.49 13.33 -1.90
N GLN A 41 -4.08 12.65 -2.88
CA GLN A 41 -3.68 12.80 -4.28
C GLN A 41 -3.94 14.21 -4.81
N ALA A 42 -5.07 14.83 -4.45
CA ALA A 42 -5.37 16.21 -4.84
C ALA A 42 -4.37 17.23 -4.26
N ALA A 43 -3.83 16.96 -3.07
CA ALA A 43 -2.87 17.82 -2.39
C ALA A 43 -1.41 17.59 -2.84
N LEU A 44 -1.10 16.45 -3.46
CA LEU A 44 0.24 16.08 -3.90
C LEU A 44 0.51 16.59 -5.32
N GLU A 45 1.42 17.57 -5.44
CA GLU A 45 1.82 18.12 -6.75
C GLU A 45 2.90 17.27 -7.46
N GLY A 46 3.28 16.16 -6.85
CA GLY A 46 4.31 15.24 -7.30
C GLY A 46 5.44 15.08 -6.28
N TYR A 47 6.43 14.26 -6.59
CA TYR A 47 7.61 14.05 -5.73
C TYR A 47 8.79 13.50 -6.52
N THR A 48 9.98 13.61 -5.93
CA THR A 48 11.16 12.86 -6.36
C THR A 48 11.58 11.88 -5.28
N ALA A 49 12.21 10.78 -5.70
CA ALA A 49 12.78 9.78 -4.78
C ALA A 49 13.96 9.06 -5.44
N GLY A 50 14.90 8.60 -4.62
CA GLY A 50 15.86 7.57 -5.01
C GLY A 50 15.23 6.18 -4.93
N ARG A 51 15.61 5.28 -5.82
CA ARG A 51 15.18 3.87 -5.80
C ARG A 51 16.39 2.97 -6.02
N HIS A 52 16.55 1.99 -5.14
CA HIS A 52 17.57 0.96 -5.26
C HIS A 52 16.90 -0.38 -5.61
N TYR A 53 17.23 -0.90 -6.75
CA TYR A 53 16.77 -2.19 -7.26
C TYR A 53 17.84 -3.22 -7.00
N VAL A 54 17.47 -4.33 -6.39
CA VAL A 54 18.32 -5.52 -6.21
C VAL A 54 17.59 -6.72 -6.82
N LEU A 55 18.25 -7.41 -7.72
CA LEU A 55 17.75 -8.62 -8.36
C LEU A 55 18.68 -9.79 -8.03
N GLU A 56 18.09 -10.83 -7.43
CA GLU A 56 18.76 -12.04 -7.03
C GLU A 56 18.16 -13.27 -7.76
N ASN A 57 19.00 -14.15 -8.24
CA ASN A 57 18.58 -15.46 -8.71
C ASN A 57 19.52 -16.51 -8.11
N GLU A 58 19.04 -17.19 -7.08
CA GLU A 58 19.85 -18.15 -6.32
C GLU A 58 20.27 -19.35 -7.14
N ASN A 59 19.38 -19.86 -8.01
CA ASN A 59 19.64 -21.05 -8.81
C ASN A 59 20.84 -20.87 -9.75
N TYR A 60 21.03 -19.68 -10.27
CA TYR A 60 22.13 -19.33 -11.17
C TYR A 60 23.20 -18.48 -10.52
N ARG A 61 23.10 -18.21 -9.20
CA ARG A 61 23.99 -17.32 -8.43
C ARG A 61 24.21 -15.99 -9.17
N LYS A 62 23.11 -15.39 -9.61
CA LYS A 62 23.13 -14.10 -10.32
C LYS A 62 22.63 -13.00 -9.42
N HIS A 63 23.43 -11.95 -9.36
CA HIS A 63 23.13 -10.71 -8.65
C HIS A 63 23.24 -9.53 -9.61
N ALA A 64 22.31 -8.58 -9.50
CA ALA A 64 22.41 -7.29 -10.19
C ALA A 64 21.70 -6.22 -9.35
N GLU A 65 22.22 -5.02 -9.44
CA GLU A 65 21.64 -3.84 -8.79
C GLU A 65 21.57 -2.64 -9.73
N MET A 66 20.66 -1.72 -9.42
CA MET A 66 20.48 -0.48 -10.16
C MET A 66 20.00 0.61 -9.21
N LEU A 67 20.64 1.77 -9.29
CA LEU A 67 20.24 2.98 -8.60
C LEU A 67 19.56 3.92 -9.60
N VAL A 68 18.37 4.41 -9.24
CA VAL A 68 17.52 5.22 -10.10
C VAL A 68 17.04 6.46 -9.33
N ARG A 69 17.03 7.61 -9.99
CA ARG A 69 16.25 8.77 -9.57
C ARG A 69 14.89 8.72 -10.24
N MET A 70 13.83 8.77 -9.47
CA MET A 70 12.46 8.77 -9.97
C MET A 70 11.83 10.14 -9.71
N LYS A 71 11.06 10.62 -10.68
CA LYS A 71 10.17 11.78 -10.55
C LYS A 71 8.74 11.30 -10.83
N CYS A 72 7.85 11.50 -9.86
CA CYS A 72 6.43 11.31 -10.01
C CYS A 72 5.76 12.65 -10.24
N LEU A 73 5.03 12.79 -11.33
CA LEU A 73 4.32 14.00 -11.70
C LEU A 73 2.95 14.07 -11.02
N LYS A 74 2.31 15.23 -11.00
CA LYS A 74 0.97 15.45 -10.43
C LYS A 74 -0.10 14.49 -11.00
N ASN A 75 0.00 14.16 -12.27
CA ASN A 75 -0.91 13.22 -12.95
C ASN A 75 -0.59 11.73 -12.68
N GLY A 76 0.38 11.44 -11.80
CA GLY A 76 0.83 10.09 -11.46
C GLY A 76 1.86 9.49 -12.42
N ALA A 77 2.13 10.12 -13.56
CA ALA A 77 3.15 9.62 -14.50
C ALA A 77 4.54 9.65 -13.87
N LYS A 78 5.34 8.64 -14.18
CA LYS A 78 6.68 8.47 -13.62
C LYS A 78 7.75 8.58 -14.68
N GLU A 79 8.81 9.32 -14.34
CA GLU A 79 10.02 9.47 -15.13
C GLU A 79 11.19 8.88 -14.35
N PHE A 80 12.12 8.22 -15.05
CA PHE A 80 13.24 7.53 -14.44
C PHE A 80 14.57 7.95 -15.08
N GLU A 81 15.56 8.22 -14.23
CA GLU A 81 16.94 8.43 -14.60
C GLU A 81 17.81 7.38 -13.93
N VAL A 82 18.49 6.53 -14.70
CA VAL A 82 19.41 5.52 -14.18
C VAL A 82 20.71 6.22 -13.77
N VAL A 83 21.02 6.18 -12.48
CA VAL A 83 22.24 6.76 -11.90
C VAL A 83 23.41 5.80 -12.04
N SER A 84 23.17 4.52 -11.71
CA SER A 84 24.17 3.46 -11.83
C SER A 84 23.53 2.08 -11.97
N SER A 85 24.27 1.12 -12.52
CA SER A 85 23.89 -0.29 -12.49
C SER A 85 25.12 -1.18 -12.49
N ALA A 86 25.06 -2.27 -11.69
CA ALA A 86 26.15 -3.22 -11.52
C ALA A 86 25.67 -4.67 -11.57
N GLY A 87 26.61 -5.62 -11.58
CA GLY A 87 26.33 -7.05 -11.53
C GLY A 87 25.95 -7.67 -12.88
N TRP A 88 25.05 -8.67 -12.85
CA TRP A 88 24.71 -9.49 -14.02
C TRP A 88 24.27 -8.69 -15.25
N GLY A 89 25.05 -8.84 -16.34
CA GLY A 89 24.83 -8.08 -17.59
C GLY A 89 23.48 -8.36 -18.25
N GLY A 90 22.93 -9.58 -18.10
CA GLY A 90 21.59 -9.93 -18.60
C GLY A 90 20.49 -9.11 -17.91
N ALA A 91 20.57 -8.94 -16.60
CA ALA A 91 19.64 -8.09 -15.85
C ALA A 91 19.75 -6.64 -16.29
N ARG A 92 20.98 -6.10 -16.36
CA ARG A 92 21.22 -4.71 -16.73
C ARG A 92 20.76 -4.36 -18.14
N LYS A 93 20.93 -5.28 -19.09
CA LYS A 93 20.60 -5.04 -20.50
C LYS A 93 19.14 -5.35 -20.86
N HIS A 94 18.49 -6.27 -20.14
CA HIS A 94 17.19 -6.80 -20.56
C HIS A 94 16.10 -6.75 -19.49
N VAL A 95 16.43 -6.89 -18.19
CA VAL A 95 15.43 -6.91 -17.13
C VAL A 95 15.12 -5.50 -16.65
N PHE A 96 16.12 -4.77 -16.17
CA PHE A 96 15.93 -3.42 -15.63
C PHE A 96 15.29 -2.43 -16.60
N PRO A 97 15.71 -2.33 -17.87
CA PRO A 97 15.05 -1.43 -18.82
C PRO A 97 13.57 -1.77 -19.04
N ARG A 98 13.23 -3.07 -19.09
CA ARG A 98 11.84 -3.52 -19.24
C ARG A 98 11.00 -3.22 -18.01
N LEU A 99 11.57 -3.35 -16.81
CA LEU A 99 10.87 -2.98 -15.56
C LEU A 99 10.54 -1.49 -15.56
N LEU A 100 11.51 -0.63 -15.86
CA LEU A 100 11.29 0.81 -15.91
C LEU A 100 10.28 1.21 -16.98
N SER A 101 10.37 0.63 -18.20
CA SER A 101 9.42 0.88 -19.27
C SER A 101 7.99 0.44 -18.87
N ALA A 102 7.85 -0.77 -18.32
CA ALA A 102 6.54 -1.28 -17.89
C ALA A 102 5.93 -0.42 -16.80
N GLU A 103 6.74 0.11 -15.87
CA GLU A 103 6.25 1.00 -14.82
C GLU A 103 5.89 2.39 -15.36
N THR A 104 6.67 2.92 -16.31
CA THR A 104 6.32 4.14 -17.02
C THR A 104 4.96 3.99 -17.72
N ASP A 105 4.76 2.90 -18.46
CA ASP A 105 3.51 2.63 -19.17
C ASP A 105 2.32 2.46 -18.21
N ALA A 106 2.54 1.74 -17.09
CA ALA A 106 1.50 1.52 -16.07
C ALA A 106 1.13 2.81 -15.32
N SER A 107 2.05 3.78 -15.23
CA SER A 107 1.83 5.06 -14.55
C SER A 107 1.11 6.10 -15.42
N GLN A 108 0.91 5.83 -16.72
CA GLN A 108 0.20 6.76 -17.60
C GLN A 108 -1.27 6.95 -17.19
N PRO A 109 -1.83 8.15 -17.37
CA PRO A 109 -3.24 8.42 -17.13
C PRO A 109 -4.14 7.39 -17.84
N GLY A 110 -5.12 6.83 -17.11
CA GLY A 110 -6.04 5.79 -17.62
C GLY A 110 -5.55 4.34 -17.48
N SER A 111 -4.24 4.07 -17.35
CA SER A 111 -3.74 2.74 -17.01
C SER A 111 -3.93 2.45 -15.51
N HIS A 112 -3.74 3.44 -14.68
CA HIS A 112 -3.86 3.37 -13.23
C HIS A 112 -5.28 2.97 -12.76
N GLU A 113 -6.34 3.45 -13.41
CA GLU A 113 -7.73 3.13 -13.05
C GLU A 113 -8.05 1.63 -13.11
N ARG A 114 -7.39 0.89 -14.02
CA ARG A 114 -7.62 -0.56 -14.20
C ARG A 114 -7.08 -1.42 -13.06
N SER A 115 -6.15 -0.89 -12.26
CA SER A 115 -5.52 -1.60 -11.15
C SER A 115 -5.98 -1.12 -9.77
N ARG A 116 -6.79 -0.05 -9.69
CA ARG A 116 -7.22 0.54 -8.42
C ARG A 116 -7.97 -0.45 -7.54
N ILE A 117 -7.67 -0.40 -6.24
CA ILE A 117 -8.35 -1.18 -5.21
C ILE A 117 -9.66 -0.46 -4.84
N ILE A 118 -10.70 -0.70 -5.64
CA ILE A 118 -12.02 -0.09 -5.53
C ILE A 118 -13.12 -1.15 -5.69
N PRO A 119 -14.36 -0.89 -5.21
CA PRO A 119 -15.47 -1.85 -5.32
C PRO A 119 -15.83 -2.26 -6.75
N ALA A 120 -15.52 -1.45 -7.76
CA ALA A 120 -15.72 -1.83 -9.16
C ALA A 120 -14.84 -3.03 -9.57
N ASN A 121 -13.63 -3.14 -9.00
CA ASN A 121 -12.64 -4.14 -9.36
C ASN A 121 -12.59 -5.32 -8.39
N TYR A 122 -12.98 -5.12 -7.10
CA TYR A 122 -12.76 -6.11 -6.03
C TYR A 122 -13.97 -6.29 -5.14
N SER A 123 -14.03 -7.48 -4.52
CA SER A 123 -14.80 -7.75 -3.29
C SER A 123 -13.85 -7.71 -2.09
N PHE A 124 -14.38 -7.30 -0.94
CA PHE A 124 -13.60 -7.06 0.29
C PHE A 124 -14.16 -7.88 1.44
N GLU A 125 -13.27 -8.41 2.29
CA GLU A 125 -13.61 -9.15 3.50
C GLU A 125 -12.71 -8.68 4.64
N MET A 126 -13.29 -8.30 5.78
CA MET A 126 -12.54 -7.93 6.98
C MET A 126 -11.96 -9.18 7.63
N LEU A 127 -10.62 -9.23 7.76
CA LEU A 127 -9.93 -10.33 8.44
C LEU A 127 -9.60 -10.01 9.89
N GLY A 128 -9.62 -8.72 10.28
CA GLY A 128 -9.28 -8.27 11.63
C GLY A 128 -8.42 -7.02 11.62
N ALA A 129 -7.63 -6.84 12.67
CA ALA A 129 -6.65 -5.75 12.78
C ALA A 129 -5.31 -6.29 13.26
N GLU A 130 -4.23 -5.66 12.81
CA GLU A 130 -2.84 -5.97 13.17
C GLU A 130 -2.06 -4.68 13.44
N THR A 131 -0.99 -4.78 14.22
CA THR A 131 -0.06 -3.65 14.40
C THR A 131 1.02 -3.70 13.31
N VAL A 132 1.10 -2.65 12.52
CA VAL A 132 2.12 -2.45 11.48
C VAL A 132 2.90 -1.18 11.80
N ASN A 133 4.21 -1.27 11.98
CA ASN A 133 5.06 -0.12 12.32
C ASN A 133 4.52 0.73 13.48
N GLN A 134 4.09 0.07 14.58
CA GLN A 134 3.54 0.67 15.81
C GLN A 134 2.18 1.38 15.62
N ARG A 135 1.49 1.18 14.51
CA ARG A 135 0.16 1.71 14.21
C ARG A 135 -0.82 0.56 14.01
N GLU A 136 -2.05 0.73 14.47
CA GLU A 136 -3.12 -0.21 14.21
C GLU A 136 -3.55 -0.12 12.74
N ALA A 137 -3.75 -1.26 12.10
CA ALA A 137 -4.20 -1.35 10.72
C ALA A 137 -5.26 -2.44 10.56
N TYR A 138 -6.33 -2.13 9.85
CA TYR A 138 -7.32 -3.11 9.43
C TYR A 138 -6.74 -4.02 8.35
N VAL A 139 -6.92 -5.32 8.50
CA VAL A 139 -6.50 -6.32 7.51
C VAL A 139 -7.70 -6.72 6.68
N ILE A 140 -7.64 -6.48 5.38
CA ILE A 140 -8.74 -6.71 4.46
C ILE A 140 -8.28 -7.64 3.34
N ALA A 141 -8.97 -8.77 3.16
CA ALA A 141 -8.80 -9.60 1.99
C ALA A 141 -9.39 -8.90 0.76
N VAL A 142 -8.67 -8.95 -0.35
CA VAL A 142 -9.09 -8.38 -1.64
C VAL A 142 -9.17 -9.50 -2.68
N THR A 143 -10.37 -9.70 -3.24
CA THR A 143 -10.63 -10.70 -4.26
C THR A 143 -11.07 -10.01 -5.54
N PRO A 144 -10.32 -10.16 -6.65
CA PRO A 144 -10.64 -9.51 -7.90
C PRO A 144 -11.93 -10.07 -8.52
N LYS A 145 -12.80 -9.20 -9.02
CA LYS A 145 -14.04 -9.60 -9.71
C LYS A 145 -13.80 -10.21 -11.09
N THR A 146 -12.63 -9.95 -11.65
CA THR A 146 -12.22 -10.50 -12.96
C THR A 146 -10.78 -10.98 -12.92
N ALA A 147 -10.49 -12.11 -13.59
CA ALA A 147 -9.13 -12.63 -13.69
C ALA A 147 -8.36 -11.90 -14.79
N ASN A 148 -7.64 -10.84 -14.45
CA ASN A 148 -6.75 -10.15 -15.37
C ASN A 148 -5.39 -9.85 -14.73
N LYS A 149 -4.38 -9.52 -15.56
CA LYS A 149 -2.98 -9.33 -15.11
C LYS A 149 -2.74 -8.01 -14.35
N TYR A 150 -3.70 -7.09 -14.34
CA TYR A 150 -3.62 -5.79 -13.67
C TYR A 150 -4.22 -5.83 -12.26
N LEU A 151 -5.01 -6.85 -11.97
CA LEU A 151 -5.62 -7.05 -10.66
C LEU A 151 -4.81 -8.07 -9.85
N MET A 152 -4.93 -7.98 -8.54
CA MET A 152 -4.28 -8.88 -7.59
C MET A 152 -5.31 -9.65 -6.76
N GLN A 153 -4.89 -10.74 -6.17
CA GLN A 153 -5.58 -11.42 -5.07
C GLN A 153 -4.65 -11.45 -3.87
N GLY A 154 -5.14 -11.05 -2.70
CA GLY A 154 -4.32 -11.01 -1.50
C GLY A 154 -4.94 -10.21 -0.37
N ARG A 155 -4.13 -9.47 0.35
CA ARG A 155 -4.52 -8.68 1.52
C ARG A 155 -3.97 -7.26 1.42
N ILE A 156 -4.70 -6.32 1.99
CA ILE A 156 -4.24 -4.96 2.24
C ILE A 156 -4.33 -4.66 3.73
N TRP A 157 -3.41 -3.85 4.23
CA TRP A 157 -3.42 -3.28 5.57
C TRP A 157 -3.71 -1.80 5.44
N VAL A 158 -4.80 -1.37 6.06
CA VAL A 158 -5.27 0.02 6.03
C VAL A 158 -5.13 0.62 7.42
N ASP A 159 -4.33 1.67 7.57
CA ASP A 159 -4.14 2.39 8.82
C ASP A 159 -5.48 2.82 9.42
N ALA A 160 -5.70 2.51 10.71
CA ALA A 160 -6.99 2.70 11.36
C ALA A 160 -7.34 4.18 11.62
N GLU A 161 -6.33 5.07 11.67
CA GLU A 161 -6.54 6.51 11.92
C GLU A 161 -6.64 7.30 10.62
N GLU A 162 -5.74 7.02 9.66
CA GLU A 162 -5.59 7.82 8.44
C GLU A 162 -6.23 7.18 7.22
N TYR A 163 -6.69 5.94 7.33
CA TYR A 163 -7.27 5.18 6.21
C TYR A 163 -6.35 5.17 4.97
N ALA A 164 -5.05 5.02 5.22
CA ALA A 164 -4.05 4.85 4.17
C ALA A 164 -3.63 3.39 4.06
N ILE A 165 -3.37 2.93 2.85
CA ILE A 165 -2.74 1.62 2.68
C ILE A 165 -1.29 1.71 3.18
N VAL A 166 -0.93 0.85 4.14
CA VAL A 166 0.42 0.76 4.71
C VAL A 166 1.18 -0.48 4.24
N ARG A 167 0.45 -1.50 3.78
CA ARG A 167 1.01 -2.73 3.20
C ARG A 167 0.02 -3.36 2.23
N ILE A 168 0.55 -3.95 1.18
CA ILE A 168 -0.17 -4.83 0.24
C ILE A 168 0.63 -6.11 0.13
N GLU A 169 -0.03 -7.26 0.17
CA GLU A 169 0.58 -8.56 -0.04
C GLU A 169 -0.33 -9.42 -0.91
N GLY A 170 0.25 -10.05 -1.94
CA GLY A 170 -0.58 -10.84 -2.84
C GLY A 170 0.15 -11.42 -4.04
N GLN A 171 -0.67 -11.79 -4.99
CA GLN A 171 -0.25 -12.33 -6.28
C GLN A 171 -1.14 -11.74 -7.39
N PRO A 172 -0.68 -11.67 -8.65
CA PRO A 172 -1.53 -11.28 -9.76
C PRO A 172 -2.74 -12.21 -9.89
N ALA A 173 -3.92 -11.66 -10.19
CA ALA A 173 -5.15 -12.45 -10.42
C ALA A 173 -5.03 -13.38 -11.63
N LYS A 174 -4.10 -13.06 -12.54
CA LYS A 174 -3.72 -13.90 -13.70
C LYS A 174 -2.22 -13.75 -13.93
N ASN A 175 -1.52 -14.87 -14.07
CA ASN A 175 -0.10 -14.85 -14.38
C ASN A 175 0.17 -14.03 -15.66
N PRO A 176 1.16 -13.12 -15.63
CA PRO A 176 1.46 -12.25 -16.78
C PRO A 176 1.95 -13.03 -18.02
N SER A 177 2.50 -14.23 -17.82
CA SER A 177 3.11 -15.03 -18.90
C SER A 177 3.02 -16.54 -18.59
N PHE A 178 2.94 -17.38 -19.62
CA PHE A 178 3.01 -18.84 -19.52
C PHE A 178 4.29 -19.35 -18.84
N TRP A 179 5.39 -18.62 -18.97
CA TRP A 179 6.68 -18.97 -18.36
C TRP A 179 6.75 -18.71 -16.86
N ILE A 180 5.84 -17.91 -16.31
CA ILE A 180 5.74 -17.57 -14.89
C ILE A 180 4.81 -18.57 -14.23
N LYS A 181 5.33 -19.33 -13.25
CA LYS A 181 4.54 -20.27 -12.44
C LYS A 181 3.80 -19.54 -11.32
N ARG A 182 4.49 -18.65 -10.64
CA ARG A 182 3.99 -17.92 -9.49
C ARG A 182 4.70 -16.58 -9.38
N VAL A 183 3.96 -15.59 -8.93
CA VAL A 183 4.50 -14.31 -8.45
C VAL A 183 3.88 -14.07 -7.08
N HIS A 184 4.70 -13.77 -6.10
CA HIS A 184 4.26 -13.25 -4.80
C HIS A 184 4.95 -11.91 -4.60
N PHE A 185 4.20 -10.93 -4.10
CA PHE A 185 4.76 -9.60 -3.85
C PHE A 185 4.26 -9.01 -2.54
N VAL A 186 5.10 -8.16 -1.96
CA VAL A 186 4.80 -7.33 -0.79
C VAL A 186 5.22 -5.91 -1.11
N HIS A 187 4.28 -4.97 -1.03
CA HIS A 187 4.52 -3.54 -1.09
C HIS A 187 4.30 -2.94 0.29
N THR A 188 5.22 -2.10 0.73
CA THR A 188 5.09 -1.36 2.00
C THR A 188 5.15 0.13 1.75
N TYR A 189 4.51 0.88 2.63
CA TYR A 189 4.40 2.33 2.53
C TYR A 189 4.88 2.98 3.81
N THR A 190 5.36 4.21 3.69
CA THR A 190 5.81 5.04 4.81
C THR A 190 5.20 6.42 4.75
N LYS A 191 5.02 7.02 5.91
CA LYS A 191 4.50 8.38 6.00
C LYS A 191 5.60 9.40 5.74
N GLN A 192 5.37 10.31 4.79
CA GLN A 192 6.24 11.42 4.45
C GLN A 192 5.43 12.73 4.53
N GLY A 193 5.51 13.40 5.69
CA GLY A 193 4.60 14.51 6.00
C GLY A 193 3.13 14.04 6.01
N PRO A 194 2.23 14.64 5.24
CA PRO A 194 0.83 14.21 5.14
C PRO A 194 0.60 13.04 4.16
N PHE A 195 1.62 12.60 3.44
CA PHE A 195 1.50 11.60 2.37
C PHE A 195 2.00 10.22 2.79
N TRP A 196 1.36 9.18 2.25
CA TRP A 196 1.82 7.80 2.34
C TRP A 196 2.44 7.41 1.01
N LEU A 197 3.77 7.20 1.02
CA LEU A 197 4.56 6.92 -0.18
C LEU A 197 5.21 5.55 -0.08
N PRO A 198 5.55 4.88 -1.20
CA PRO A 198 6.20 3.57 -1.17
C PRO A 198 7.48 3.57 -0.33
N LEU A 199 7.68 2.52 0.46
CA LEU A 199 8.92 2.30 1.23
C LEU A 199 9.75 1.19 0.60
N SER A 200 9.10 0.06 0.30
CA SER A 200 9.77 -1.04 -0.38
C SER A 200 8.77 -1.88 -1.16
N ASP A 201 9.25 -2.46 -2.25
CA ASP A 201 8.58 -3.49 -3.02
C ASP A 201 9.46 -4.72 -3.02
N ASN A 202 8.92 -5.86 -2.63
CA ASN A 202 9.60 -7.15 -2.70
C ASN A 202 8.74 -8.11 -3.52
N SER A 203 9.32 -8.77 -4.51
CA SER A 203 8.62 -9.76 -5.31
C SER A 203 9.50 -10.99 -5.58
N VAL A 204 8.89 -12.16 -5.39
CA VAL A 204 9.48 -13.45 -5.73
C VAL A 204 8.72 -14.02 -6.93
N THR A 205 9.44 -14.30 -7.99
CA THR A 205 8.88 -14.83 -9.25
C THR A 205 9.49 -16.18 -9.55
N ASP A 206 8.66 -17.22 -9.58
CA ASP A 206 9.05 -18.56 -10.04
C ASP A 206 8.87 -18.68 -11.55
N VAL A 207 9.99 -18.83 -12.25
CA VAL A 207 10.02 -18.98 -13.72
C VAL A 207 10.32 -20.44 -14.09
N ARG A 208 9.56 -21.01 -15.05
CA ARG A 208 9.63 -22.45 -15.40
C ARG A 208 11.03 -22.98 -15.72
N ILE A 209 11.89 -22.16 -16.31
CA ILE A 209 13.23 -22.55 -16.75
C ILE A 209 14.31 -21.95 -15.84
N PHE A 210 14.08 -20.75 -15.31
CA PHE A 210 15.10 -19.98 -14.58
C PHE A 210 14.99 -20.10 -13.07
N GLY A 211 14.02 -20.89 -12.54
CA GLY A 211 13.81 -21.02 -11.09
C GLY A 211 13.29 -19.74 -10.44
N SER A 212 13.59 -19.56 -9.16
CA SER A 212 13.13 -18.41 -8.39
C SER A 212 14.04 -17.20 -8.58
N THR A 213 13.41 -16.06 -8.78
CA THR A 213 14.09 -14.75 -8.88
C THR A 213 13.41 -13.78 -7.94
N GLU A 214 14.20 -13.17 -7.06
CA GLU A 214 13.74 -12.12 -6.15
C GLU A 214 14.12 -10.74 -6.72
N LEU A 215 13.16 -9.82 -6.69
CA LEU A 215 13.38 -8.41 -6.99
C LEU A 215 12.97 -7.60 -5.76
N LYS A 216 13.91 -6.85 -5.21
CA LYS A 216 13.69 -5.89 -4.14
C LYS A 216 13.90 -4.48 -4.65
N ILE A 217 13.00 -3.56 -4.30
CA ILE A 217 13.11 -2.14 -4.60
C ILE A 217 12.95 -1.39 -3.28
N GLU A 218 13.94 -0.61 -2.91
CA GLU A 218 13.90 0.28 -1.75
C GLU A 218 13.79 1.73 -2.21
N TYR A 219 12.97 2.51 -1.52
CA TYR A 219 12.72 3.92 -1.82
C TYR A 219 13.31 4.78 -0.72
N PHE A 220 13.97 5.88 -1.10
CA PHE A 220 14.61 6.79 -0.17
C PHE A 220 14.71 8.22 -0.70
N GLY A 221 15.05 9.18 0.18
CA GLY A 221 15.32 10.57 -0.20
C GLY A 221 14.11 11.26 -0.83
N TYR A 222 12.93 11.07 -0.26
CA TYR A 222 11.70 11.68 -0.72
C TYR A 222 11.74 13.20 -0.62
N LEU A 223 11.36 13.87 -1.70
CA LEU A 223 11.13 15.33 -1.77
C LEU A 223 9.73 15.55 -2.35
N PRO A 224 8.67 15.52 -1.51
CA PRO A 224 7.32 15.80 -1.97
C PRO A 224 7.14 17.27 -2.34
N ASN A 225 6.47 17.51 -3.47
CA ASN A 225 5.90 18.82 -3.81
C ASN A 225 4.43 18.79 -3.42
N ALA A 226 4.00 19.72 -2.59
CA ALA A 226 2.64 19.77 -2.08
C ALA A 226 2.08 21.19 -2.15
N THR A 227 0.75 21.30 -2.12
CA THR A 227 0.09 22.59 -2.00
C THR A 227 0.38 23.23 -0.63
N ALA A 228 0.41 24.56 -0.54
CA ALA A 228 0.67 25.29 0.71
C ALA A 228 -0.29 24.87 1.85
N ALA A 229 -1.53 24.56 1.53
CA ALA A 229 -2.54 24.09 2.50
C ALA A 229 -2.13 22.75 3.15
N ALA A 230 -1.66 21.79 2.37
CA ALA A 230 -1.22 20.47 2.90
C ALA A 230 0.02 20.57 3.78
N LEU A 231 0.91 21.53 3.52
CA LEU A 231 2.10 21.77 4.33
C LEU A 231 1.77 22.44 5.69
N SER A 232 0.74 23.31 5.73
CA SER A 232 0.30 23.97 6.97
C SER A 232 -0.35 22.99 7.97
N GLU A 233 -1.12 22.01 7.51
CA GLU A 233 -1.74 21.00 8.37
C GLU A 233 -0.70 20.05 9.02
N SER A 234 0.40 19.76 8.32
CA SER A 234 1.47 18.93 8.87
C SER A 234 2.27 19.63 9.98
N GLY A 235 2.40 20.97 9.92
CA GLY A 235 3.07 21.77 10.93
C GLY A 235 2.29 21.92 12.24
N GLN A 236 0.97 21.88 12.21
CA GLN A 236 0.13 22.01 13.41
C GLN A 236 0.00 20.74 14.25
N ARG A 237 0.27 19.55 13.70
CA ARG A 237 0.24 18.26 14.42
C ARG A 237 1.58 17.89 15.08
N SER A 238 2.63 18.68 14.89
CA SER A 238 3.97 18.40 15.41
C SER A 238 4.36 19.17 16.67
N THR A 239 3.41 19.79 17.36
CA THR A 239 3.65 20.43 18.67
C THR A 239 3.18 19.48 19.77
N PRO A 240 4.09 19.09 20.71
CA PRO A 240 3.81 18.18 21.81
C PRO A 240 2.84 18.76 22.83
#